data_13f4cb0d21974e5034165ab34bcf2960
#
_entry.id   13f4cb0d21974e5034165ab34bcf2960
#
_cell.length_a   1.000
_cell.length_b   1.000
_cell.length_c   1.000
_cell.angle_alpha   90.00
_cell.angle_beta   90.00
_cell.angle_gamma   90.00
#
_symmetry.space_group_name_H-M   'P 1'
#
loop_
_entity.id
_entity.type
_entity.pdbx_description
1 polymer ?
#
loop_
_entity_poly.entity_id
_entity_poly.type
_entity_poly.pdbx_seq_one_letter_code
_entity_poly.pdbx_strand_id
1 'polypeptide(L)'
;MKLIGSLTSPYVRKVRVVMAEKKLDYQFVLDDVWAPDSPIATSNPLGKVPCLVMEGGEAIFDSRVIVEYLDTLSPVGKLIPSQSRERVEVKTWEALADGLCDAGLLARMESVWVDRPEAQRSQAWIDRQMGKVDASLIAMARGLAEKPYCSGIHLSLSDISVGCALGWLDFRYPDLPWRSCHPTLAKLQDKLMQRQSFIDTKPV
;
A
#
# COMPACT_ATOMS: atom_id res chain seq x y z
N MET A 1 13.86 3.19 -15.83
CA MET A 1 13.58 2.51 -14.53
C MET A 1 12.71 1.27 -14.76
N LYS A 2 12.91 0.19 -13.98
CA LYS A 2 12.06 -1.02 -13.97
C LYS A 2 11.45 -1.21 -12.58
N LEU A 3 10.14 -1.40 -12.49
CA LEU A 3 9.46 -1.73 -11.24
C LEU A 3 9.10 -3.21 -11.26
N ILE A 4 9.73 -3.99 -10.38
CA ILE A 4 9.40 -5.40 -10.17
C ILE A 4 8.29 -5.48 -9.13
N GLY A 5 7.21 -6.19 -9.45
CA GLY A 5 6.06 -6.25 -8.56
C GLY A 5 4.98 -7.23 -8.96
N SER A 6 4.00 -7.41 -8.09
CA SER A 6 2.77 -8.16 -8.37
C SER A 6 1.55 -7.23 -8.40
N LEU A 7 0.54 -7.60 -9.17
CA LEU A 7 -0.69 -6.78 -9.30
C LEU A 7 -1.58 -6.83 -8.04
N THR A 8 -1.37 -7.82 -7.19
CA THR A 8 -2.14 -8.01 -5.95
C THR A 8 -1.57 -7.29 -4.74
N SER A 9 -0.30 -6.80 -4.82
CA SER A 9 0.40 -6.18 -3.70
C SER A 9 -0.06 -4.73 -3.47
N PRO A 10 -0.51 -4.35 -2.27
CA PRO A 10 -0.87 -2.98 -1.95
C PRO A 10 0.35 -2.04 -1.97
N TYR A 11 1.52 -2.54 -1.63
CA TYR A 11 2.78 -1.80 -1.63
C TYR A 11 3.26 -1.50 -3.05
N VAL A 12 3.13 -2.46 -3.97
CA VAL A 12 3.38 -2.25 -5.40
C VAL A 12 2.39 -1.25 -5.97
N ARG A 13 1.11 -1.38 -5.64
CA ARG A 13 0.07 -0.44 -6.04
C ARG A 13 0.41 0.98 -5.60
N LYS A 14 0.83 1.18 -4.34
CA LYS A 14 1.26 2.49 -3.83
C LYS A 14 2.33 3.13 -4.71
N VAL A 15 3.37 2.38 -5.07
CA VAL A 15 4.44 2.86 -5.96
C VAL A 15 3.89 3.19 -7.34
N ARG A 16 3.06 2.34 -7.94
CA ARG A 16 2.46 2.56 -9.26
C ARG A 16 1.57 3.80 -9.29
N VAL A 17 0.76 4.02 -8.25
CA VAL A 17 -0.07 5.24 -8.12
C VAL A 17 0.82 6.47 -8.02
N VAL A 18 1.88 6.45 -7.19
CA VAL A 18 2.83 7.56 -7.08
C VAL A 18 3.48 7.86 -8.43
N MET A 19 3.95 6.85 -9.16
CA MET A 19 4.53 7.04 -10.50
C MET A 19 3.54 7.69 -11.46
N ALA A 20 2.29 7.24 -11.47
CA ALA A 20 1.24 7.82 -12.32
C ALA A 20 0.92 9.28 -11.95
N GLU A 21 0.80 9.61 -10.67
CA GLU A 21 0.56 11.00 -10.19
C GLU A 21 1.74 11.92 -10.49
N LYS A 22 2.96 11.38 -10.52
CA LYS A 22 4.19 12.11 -10.88
C LYS A 22 4.48 12.10 -12.38
N LYS A 23 3.67 11.38 -13.18
CA LYS A 23 3.86 11.20 -14.63
C LYS A 23 5.25 10.66 -14.99
N LEU A 24 5.70 9.66 -14.23
CA LEU A 24 6.98 9.01 -14.42
C LEU A 24 6.80 7.73 -15.24
N ASP A 25 7.58 7.59 -16.31
CA ASP A 25 7.60 6.39 -17.14
C ASP A 25 8.46 5.30 -16.52
N TYR A 26 7.98 4.07 -16.59
CA TYR A 26 8.68 2.89 -16.10
C TYR A 26 8.25 1.63 -16.85
N GLN A 27 9.12 0.64 -16.87
CA GLN A 27 8.77 -0.71 -17.31
C GLN A 27 8.27 -1.48 -16.08
N PHE A 28 7.04 -2.02 -16.14
CA PHE A 28 6.55 -2.94 -15.11
C PHE A 28 6.99 -4.37 -15.44
N VAL A 29 7.62 -5.03 -14.45
CA VAL A 29 8.05 -6.42 -14.54
C VAL A 29 7.25 -7.22 -13.51
N LEU A 30 6.36 -8.06 -14.01
CA LEU A 30 5.54 -8.93 -13.16
C LEU A 30 6.41 -10.04 -12.58
N ASP A 31 6.34 -10.22 -11.26
CA ASP A 31 7.01 -11.29 -10.55
C ASP A 31 6.08 -11.88 -9.47
N ASP A 32 6.01 -13.21 -9.40
CA ASP A 32 5.37 -13.94 -8.33
C ASP A 32 6.43 -14.36 -7.30
N VAL A 33 6.54 -13.59 -6.24
CA VAL A 33 7.50 -13.81 -5.15
C VAL A 33 7.29 -15.13 -4.38
N TRP A 34 6.16 -15.79 -4.61
CA TRP A 34 5.85 -17.09 -4.00
C TRP A 34 6.31 -18.27 -4.87
N ALA A 35 6.65 -18.01 -6.13
CA ALA A 35 7.19 -19.03 -7.03
C ALA A 35 8.61 -19.40 -6.60
N PRO A 36 8.96 -20.71 -6.60
CA PRO A 36 10.29 -21.17 -6.20
C PRO A 36 11.44 -20.62 -7.05
N ASP A 37 11.14 -20.23 -8.29
CA ASP A 37 12.08 -19.71 -9.29
C ASP A 37 11.99 -18.18 -9.44
N SER A 38 11.32 -17.47 -8.52
CA SER A 38 11.27 -16.02 -8.55
C SER A 38 12.65 -15.38 -8.53
N PRO A 39 13.01 -14.55 -9.52
CA PRO A 39 14.30 -13.89 -9.60
C PRO A 39 14.45 -12.71 -8.65
N ILE A 40 13.40 -12.33 -7.90
CA ILE A 40 13.40 -11.11 -7.06
C ILE A 40 14.59 -11.03 -6.11
N ALA A 41 15.06 -12.17 -5.57
CA ALA A 41 16.17 -12.21 -4.62
C ALA A 41 17.49 -11.69 -5.19
N THR A 42 17.63 -11.66 -6.53
CA THR A 42 18.81 -11.07 -7.19
C THR A 42 18.84 -9.55 -7.08
N SER A 43 17.67 -8.89 -6.96
CA SER A 43 17.53 -7.44 -6.84
C SER A 43 17.18 -7.01 -5.42
N ASN A 44 16.37 -7.79 -4.71
CA ASN A 44 15.99 -7.54 -3.32
C ASN A 44 16.25 -8.80 -2.47
N PRO A 45 17.29 -8.82 -1.63
CA PRO A 45 17.64 -9.99 -0.82
C PRO A 45 16.57 -10.39 0.20
N LEU A 46 15.57 -9.51 0.44
CA LEU A 46 14.43 -9.83 1.30
C LEU A 46 13.37 -10.69 0.58
N GLY A 47 13.51 -10.96 -0.73
CA GLY A 47 12.54 -11.72 -1.51
C GLY A 47 11.18 -11.05 -1.60
N LYS A 48 11.11 -9.71 -1.58
CA LYS A 48 9.86 -8.94 -1.51
C LYS A 48 9.72 -7.94 -2.65
N VAL A 49 8.48 -7.68 -3.03
CA VAL A 49 8.10 -6.61 -3.93
C VAL A 49 7.36 -5.50 -3.17
N PRO A 50 7.42 -4.23 -3.62
CA PRO A 50 8.09 -3.72 -4.84
C PRO A 50 9.61 -3.64 -4.74
N CYS A 51 10.27 -3.74 -5.90
CA CYS A 51 11.67 -3.39 -6.07
C CYS A 51 11.81 -2.52 -7.32
N LEU A 52 12.42 -1.34 -7.17
CA LEU A 52 12.70 -0.42 -8.27
C LEU A 52 14.16 -0.58 -8.69
N VAL A 53 14.38 -1.01 -9.95
CA VAL A 53 15.71 -1.14 -10.52
C VAL A 53 15.97 0.04 -11.44
N MET A 54 17.04 0.78 -11.16
CA MET A 54 17.48 1.94 -11.93
C MET A 54 18.23 1.53 -13.21
N GLU A 55 18.49 2.49 -14.10
CA GLU A 55 19.20 2.22 -15.36
C GLU A 55 20.65 1.73 -15.14
N GLY A 56 21.28 2.17 -14.05
CA GLY A 56 22.60 1.70 -13.63
C GLY A 56 22.62 0.32 -12.99
N GLY A 57 21.43 -0.30 -12.75
CA GLY A 57 21.31 -1.61 -12.10
C GLY A 57 21.11 -1.53 -10.58
N GLU A 58 21.16 -0.34 -9.98
CA GLU A 58 20.91 -0.18 -8.55
C GLU A 58 19.45 -0.51 -8.21
N ALA A 59 19.25 -1.27 -7.14
CA ALA A 59 17.94 -1.65 -6.66
C ALA A 59 17.53 -0.86 -5.41
N ILE A 60 16.31 -0.32 -5.43
CA ILE A 60 15.71 0.44 -4.33
C ILE A 60 14.51 -0.35 -3.79
N PHE A 61 14.44 -0.56 -2.51
CA PHE A 61 13.36 -1.19 -1.74
C PHE A 61 13.44 -0.69 -0.27
N ASP A 62 12.35 -0.67 0.55
CA ASP A 62 10.98 -1.07 0.26
C ASP A 62 10.15 0.07 -0.40
N SER A 63 8.82 -0.13 -0.42
CA SER A 63 7.89 0.86 -1.01
C SER A 63 8.04 2.27 -0.43
N ARG A 64 8.36 2.40 0.86
CA ARG A 64 8.52 3.69 1.55
C ARG A 64 9.73 4.45 1.03
N VAL A 65 10.83 3.74 0.79
CA VAL A 65 12.05 4.31 0.22
C VAL A 65 11.82 4.69 -1.24
N ILE A 66 11.16 3.80 -2.00
CA ILE A 66 10.87 4.03 -3.41
C ILE A 66 10.00 5.30 -3.58
N VAL A 67 8.88 5.43 -2.87
CA VAL A 67 7.98 6.58 -3.04
C VAL A 67 8.64 7.89 -2.60
N GLU A 68 9.49 7.85 -1.60
CA GLU A 68 10.26 9.00 -1.16
C GLU A 68 11.25 9.45 -2.23
N TYR A 69 11.98 8.51 -2.84
CA TYR A 69 12.86 8.79 -3.98
C TYR A 69 12.07 9.34 -5.17
N LEU A 70 10.98 8.71 -5.57
CA LEU A 70 10.14 9.15 -6.70
C LEU A 70 9.59 10.57 -6.50
N ASP A 71 9.25 10.94 -5.27
CA ASP A 71 8.75 12.29 -4.96
C ASP A 71 9.84 13.36 -5.13
N THR A 72 11.13 13.00 -5.10
CA THR A 72 12.24 13.93 -5.35
C THR A 72 12.48 14.20 -6.83
N LEU A 73 12.08 13.29 -7.73
CA LEU A 73 12.38 13.37 -9.17
C LEU A 73 11.66 14.52 -9.89
N SER A 74 10.60 15.05 -9.30
CA SER A 74 9.87 16.18 -9.87
C SER A 74 9.36 17.12 -8.77
N PRO A 75 9.51 18.45 -8.92
CA PRO A 75 8.96 19.43 -7.99
C PRO A 75 7.43 19.56 -8.13
N VAL A 76 6.87 19.12 -9.27
CA VAL A 76 5.44 19.19 -9.55
C VAL A 76 4.71 18.07 -8.81
N GLY A 77 3.55 18.40 -8.23
CA GLY A 77 2.72 17.42 -7.53
C GLY A 77 3.45 16.80 -6.33
N LYS A 78 4.09 17.63 -5.49
CA LYS A 78 4.70 17.15 -4.25
C LYS A 78 3.70 16.38 -3.41
N LEU A 79 4.02 15.10 -3.14
CA LEU A 79 3.20 14.19 -2.34
C LEU A 79 3.66 14.12 -0.89
N ILE A 80 4.92 14.47 -0.63
CA ILE A 80 5.53 14.49 0.69
C ILE A 80 6.00 15.92 0.98
N PRO A 81 5.44 16.59 2.00
CA PRO A 81 5.86 17.94 2.37
C PRO A 81 7.34 18.03 2.73
N SER A 82 7.94 19.19 2.48
CA SER A 82 9.33 19.49 2.90
C SER A 82 9.44 19.89 4.36
N GLN A 83 8.38 20.47 4.93
CA GLN A 83 8.36 20.93 6.32
C GLN A 83 8.29 19.71 7.27
N SER A 84 9.10 19.72 8.32
CA SER A 84 9.34 18.59 9.20
C SER A 84 8.06 18.03 9.84
N ARG A 85 7.18 18.89 10.37
CA ARG A 85 5.95 18.45 11.06
C ARG A 85 4.93 17.84 10.09
N GLU A 86 4.67 18.52 8.97
CA GLU A 86 3.75 18.01 7.95
C GLU A 86 4.27 16.72 7.31
N ARG A 87 5.58 16.66 7.08
CA ARG A 87 6.23 15.44 6.59
C ARG A 87 6.03 14.26 7.54
N VAL A 88 6.22 14.47 8.84
CA VAL A 88 6.01 13.42 9.86
C VAL A 88 4.56 12.98 9.86
N GLU A 89 3.59 13.89 9.75
CA GLU A 89 2.18 13.54 9.67
C GLU A 89 1.91 12.62 8.47
N VAL A 90 2.33 13.01 7.26
CA VAL A 90 2.17 12.22 6.03
C VAL A 90 2.83 10.84 6.15
N LYS A 91 4.05 10.78 6.68
CA LYS A 91 4.78 9.51 6.88
C LYS A 91 4.16 8.64 7.97
N THR A 92 3.51 9.21 8.98
CA THR A 92 2.75 8.46 10.00
C THR A 92 1.51 7.83 9.40
N TRP A 93 0.80 8.55 8.51
CA TRP A 93 -0.32 7.98 7.76
C TRP A 93 0.13 6.83 6.86
N GLU A 94 1.25 6.99 6.15
CA GLU A 94 1.83 5.90 5.35
C GLU A 94 2.13 4.68 6.22
N ALA A 95 2.79 4.89 7.37
CA ALA A 95 3.13 3.80 8.29
C ALA A 95 1.89 3.08 8.83
N LEU A 96 0.81 3.82 9.12
CA LEU A 96 -0.46 3.26 9.58
C LEU A 96 -1.13 2.41 8.49
N ALA A 97 -1.15 2.90 7.24
CA ALA A 97 -1.73 2.18 6.10
C ALA A 97 -0.92 0.91 5.75
N ASP A 98 0.40 1.01 5.75
CA ASP A 98 1.29 -0.15 5.53
C ASP A 98 1.12 -1.17 6.66
N GLY A 99 1.03 -0.72 7.92
CA GLY A 99 0.82 -1.59 9.08
C GLY A 99 -0.53 -2.32 9.07
N LEU A 100 -1.58 -1.68 8.53
CA LEU A 100 -2.86 -2.35 8.27
C LEU A 100 -2.67 -3.49 7.26
N CYS A 101 -1.97 -3.21 6.13
CA CYS A 101 -1.69 -4.22 5.11
C CYS A 101 -0.82 -5.35 5.65
N ASP A 102 0.21 -5.04 6.46
CA ASP A 102 1.08 -6.03 7.11
C ASP A 102 0.26 -6.98 8.00
N ALA A 103 -0.62 -6.42 8.84
CA ALA A 103 -1.48 -7.21 9.72
C ALA A 103 -2.46 -8.08 8.93
N GLY A 104 -3.15 -7.49 7.94
CA GLY A 104 -4.06 -8.23 7.08
C GLY A 104 -3.37 -9.34 6.30
N LEU A 105 -2.16 -9.07 5.77
CA LEU A 105 -1.37 -10.10 5.08
C LEU A 105 -1.02 -11.26 6.01
N LEU A 106 -0.57 -10.98 7.24
CA LEU A 106 -0.25 -12.01 8.22
C LEU A 106 -1.47 -12.86 8.60
N ALA A 107 -2.64 -12.22 8.80
CA ALA A 107 -3.90 -12.94 9.06
C ALA A 107 -4.27 -13.85 7.87
N ARG A 108 -4.16 -13.31 6.63
CA ARG A 108 -4.45 -14.07 5.42
C ARG A 108 -3.51 -15.25 5.25
N MET A 109 -2.20 -15.04 5.40
CA MET A 109 -1.22 -16.13 5.24
C MET A 109 -1.49 -17.26 6.25
N GLU A 110 -1.82 -16.94 7.49
CA GLU A 110 -2.22 -17.92 8.48
C GLU A 110 -3.45 -18.73 8.08
N SER A 111 -4.40 -18.07 7.37
CA SER A 111 -5.67 -18.68 6.97
C SER A 111 -5.59 -19.54 5.70
N VAL A 112 -4.72 -19.16 4.73
CA VAL A 112 -4.77 -19.74 3.37
C VAL A 112 -3.47 -20.39 2.90
N TRP A 113 -2.39 -20.38 3.72
CA TRP A 113 -1.11 -20.98 3.32
C TRP A 113 -1.29 -22.48 3.06
N VAL A 114 -0.95 -22.90 1.84
CA VAL A 114 -1.23 -24.27 1.36
C VAL A 114 -0.47 -25.34 2.13
N ASP A 115 0.75 -25.04 2.60
CA ASP A 115 1.59 -25.97 3.34
C ASP A 115 1.27 -26.00 4.85
N ARG A 116 0.29 -25.21 5.30
CA ARG A 116 -0.17 -25.21 6.69
C ARG A 116 -1.54 -25.88 6.80
N PRO A 117 -1.62 -27.10 7.34
CA PRO A 117 -2.87 -27.81 7.58
C PRO A 117 -3.81 -26.97 8.46
N GLU A 118 -5.12 -27.06 8.21
CA GLU A 118 -6.13 -26.31 8.95
C GLU A 118 -6.02 -26.50 10.47
N ALA A 119 -5.77 -27.73 10.91
CA ALA A 119 -5.61 -28.05 12.34
C ALA A 119 -4.38 -27.37 13.00
N GLN A 120 -3.44 -26.83 12.22
CA GLN A 120 -2.27 -26.11 12.71
C GLN A 120 -2.41 -24.58 12.62
N ARG A 121 -3.54 -24.09 12.10
CA ARG A 121 -3.82 -22.65 12.00
C ARG A 121 -4.17 -22.08 13.37
N SER A 122 -3.62 -20.92 13.68
CA SER A 122 -3.88 -20.25 14.95
C SER A 122 -4.97 -19.19 14.78
N GLN A 123 -6.19 -19.50 15.20
CA GLN A 123 -7.29 -18.53 15.21
C GLN A 123 -6.95 -17.32 16.09
N ALA A 124 -6.34 -17.53 17.24
CA ALA A 124 -5.92 -16.45 18.14
C ALA A 124 -4.90 -15.49 17.46
N TRP A 125 -4.03 -16.00 16.59
CA TRP A 125 -3.13 -15.17 15.80
C TRP A 125 -3.88 -14.36 14.74
N ILE A 126 -4.79 -14.99 14.02
CA ILE A 126 -5.65 -14.33 13.03
C ILE A 126 -6.43 -13.21 13.71
N ASP A 127 -7.11 -13.48 14.83
CA ASP A 127 -7.89 -12.49 15.58
C ASP A 127 -7.03 -11.31 16.04
N ARG A 128 -5.81 -11.60 16.53
CA ARG A 128 -4.85 -10.56 16.91
C ARG A 128 -4.47 -9.66 15.73
N GLN A 129 -4.24 -10.21 14.56
CA GLN A 129 -3.87 -9.40 13.39
C GLN A 129 -5.08 -8.62 12.87
N MET A 130 -6.26 -9.24 12.81
CA MET A 130 -7.49 -8.55 12.41
C MET A 130 -7.88 -7.43 13.39
N GLY A 131 -7.63 -7.61 14.68
CA GLY A 131 -7.78 -6.53 15.67
C GLY A 131 -6.88 -5.30 15.39
N LYS A 132 -5.68 -5.51 14.80
CA LYS A 132 -4.84 -4.38 14.33
C LYS A 132 -5.43 -3.71 13.07
N VAL A 133 -6.03 -4.49 12.16
CA VAL A 133 -6.74 -3.95 11.00
C VAL A 133 -7.86 -3.03 11.47
N ASP A 134 -8.72 -3.50 12.39
CA ASP A 134 -9.83 -2.72 12.95
C ASP A 134 -9.35 -1.45 13.66
N ALA A 135 -8.32 -1.57 14.51
CA ALA A 135 -7.73 -0.43 15.20
C ALA A 135 -7.16 0.62 14.23
N SER A 136 -6.57 0.16 13.11
CA SER A 136 -6.06 1.04 12.07
C SER A 136 -7.18 1.76 11.34
N LEU A 137 -8.28 1.08 11.00
CA LEU A 137 -9.46 1.67 10.37
C LEU A 137 -10.10 2.74 11.29
N ILE A 138 -10.25 2.44 12.58
CA ILE A 138 -10.75 3.40 13.58
C ILE A 138 -9.84 4.64 13.64
N ALA A 139 -8.52 4.42 13.71
CA ALA A 139 -7.55 5.51 13.78
C ALA A 139 -7.57 6.37 12.51
N MET A 140 -7.66 5.74 11.32
CA MET A 140 -7.76 6.44 10.04
C MET A 140 -9.07 7.24 9.95
N ALA A 141 -10.21 6.66 10.31
CA ALA A 141 -11.49 7.35 10.28
C ALA A 141 -11.50 8.56 11.21
N ARG A 142 -10.97 8.41 12.42
CA ARG A 142 -10.81 9.49 13.40
C ARG A 142 -9.86 10.58 12.90
N GLY A 143 -8.74 10.20 12.31
CA GLY A 143 -7.74 11.14 11.80
C GLY A 143 -8.20 11.91 10.56
N LEU A 144 -8.97 11.24 9.66
CA LEU A 144 -9.59 11.87 8.50
C LEU A 144 -10.69 12.86 8.92
N ALA A 145 -11.56 12.45 9.84
CA ALA A 145 -12.73 13.24 10.25
C ALA A 145 -13.51 13.79 9.03
N GLU A 146 -13.72 15.11 8.97
CA GLU A 146 -14.40 15.81 7.86
C GLU A 146 -13.43 16.42 6.84
N LYS A 147 -12.12 16.11 6.94
CA LYS A 147 -11.14 16.65 6.00
C LYS A 147 -11.34 16.04 4.60
N PRO A 148 -11.09 16.81 3.53
CA PRO A 148 -11.21 16.31 2.17
C PRO A 148 -10.12 15.29 1.79
N TYR A 149 -8.98 15.27 2.53
CA TYR A 149 -7.86 14.36 2.42
C TYR A 149 -7.22 14.12 3.80
N CYS A 150 -6.47 13.06 3.94
CA CYS A 150 -5.91 12.61 5.22
C CYS A 150 -5.09 13.69 5.94
N SER A 151 -4.24 14.40 5.20
CA SER A 151 -3.33 15.42 5.74
C SER A 151 -3.72 16.85 5.35
N GLY A 152 -4.99 17.13 5.07
CA GLY A 152 -5.47 18.48 4.79
C GLY A 152 -6.36 18.61 3.56
N ILE A 153 -6.09 19.59 2.70
CA ILE A 153 -6.96 19.95 1.56
C ILE A 153 -6.45 19.44 0.19
N HIS A 154 -5.23 18.94 0.13
CA HIS A 154 -4.60 18.44 -1.09
C HIS A 154 -4.26 16.96 -0.98
N LEU A 155 -4.27 16.27 -2.13
CA LEU A 155 -3.78 14.89 -2.25
C LEU A 155 -2.31 14.82 -1.83
N SER A 156 -2.00 13.84 -1.01
CA SER A 156 -0.63 13.56 -0.55
C SER A 156 -0.36 12.04 -0.53
N LEU A 157 0.85 11.65 -0.16
CA LEU A 157 1.21 10.24 0.00
C LEU A 157 0.33 9.54 1.05
N SER A 158 -0.18 10.27 2.06
CA SER A 158 -1.11 9.70 3.04
C SER A 158 -2.37 9.14 2.40
N ASP A 159 -2.97 9.88 1.46
CA ASP A 159 -4.18 9.46 0.76
C ASP A 159 -3.94 8.28 -0.16
N ILE A 160 -2.80 8.30 -0.87
CA ILE A 160 -2.39 7.21 -1.75
C ILE A 160 -2.20 5.92 -0.93
N SER A 161 -1.51 6.01 0.21
CA SER A 161 -1.27 4.86 1.09
C SER A 161 -2.58 4.30 1.65
N VAL A 162 -3.45 5.17 2.19
CA VAL A 162 -4.76 4.78 2.71
C VAL A 162 -5.64 4.18 1.60
N GLY A 163 -5.72 4.82 0.44
CA GLY A 163 -6.52 4.33 -0.69
C GLY A 163 -6.05 2.97 -1.21
N CYS A 164 -4.72 2.72 -1.24
CA CYS A 164 -4.18 1.42 -1.60
C CYS A 164 -4.51 0.34 -0.55
N ALA A 165 -4.43 0.68 0.75
CA ALA A 165 -4.77 -0.23 1.83
C ALA A 165 -6.27 -0.58 1.82
N LEU A 166 -7.16 0.40 1.71
CA LEU A 166 -8.60 0.19 1.64
C LEU A 166 -9.00 -0.63 0.40
N GLY A 167 -8.43 -0.32 -0.76
CA GLY A 167 -8.67 -1.09 -1.98
C GLY A 167 -8.12 -2.52 -1.91
N TRP A 168 -7.08 -2.77 -1.12
CA TRP A 168 -6.58 -4.11 -0.86
C TRP A 168 -7.50 -4.88 0.10
N LEU A 169 -8.11 -4.22 1.09
CA LEU A 169 -9.15 -4.83 1.92
C LEU A 169 -10.37 -5.23 1.08
N ASP A 170 -10.87 -4.35 0.20
CA ASP A 170 -11.97 -4.69 -0.71
C ASP A 170 -11.65 -5.94 -1.56
N PHE A 171 -10.39 -6.10 -1.96
CA PHE A 171 -9.95 -7.23 -2.80
C PHE A 171 -9.74 -8.53 -2.03
N ARG A 172 -9.16 -8.46 -0.82
CA ARG A 172 -8.77 -9.67 -0.05
C ARG A 172 -9.75 -10.05 1.05
N TYR A 173 -10.53 -9.11 1.53
CA TYR A 173 -11.51 -9.24 2.61
C TYR A 173 -12.87 -8.63 2.21
N PRO A 174 -13.50 -9.14 1.13
CA PRO A 174 -14.73 -8.54 0.60
C PRO A 174 -15.89 -8.55 1.60
N ASP A 175 -15.89 -9.48 2.55
CA ASP A 175 -16.91 -9.61 3.60
C ASP A 175 -16.65 -8.70 4.81
N LEU A 176 -15.50 -8.01 4.89
CA LEU A 176 -15.20 -7.09 5.97
C LEU A 176 -16.05 -5.81 5.82
N PRO A 177 -16.95 -5.49 6.76
CA PRO A 177 -17.92 -4.41 6.59
C PRO A 177 -17.32 -3.02 6.88
N TRP A 178 -16.05 -2.81 6.54
CA TRP A 178 -15.34 -1.57 6.85
C TRP A 178 -16.00 -0.31 6.25
N ARG A 179 -16.63 -0.43 5.06
CA ARG A 179 -17.28 0.70 4.39
C ARG A 179 -18.50 1.22 5.16
N SER A 180 -19.31 0.32 5.69
CA SER A 180 -20.48 0.68 6.50
C SER A 180 -20.08 1.15 7.91
N CYS A 181 -19.02 0.57 8.48
CA CYS A 181 -18.51 0.97 9.79
C CYS A 181 -17.76 2.32 9.76
N HIS A 182 -17.15 2.67 8.62
CA HIS A 182 -16.31 3.87 8.46
C HIS A 182 -16.71 4.68 7.22
N PRO A 183 -17.88 5.35 7.21
CA PRO A 183 -18.42 6.03 6.02
C PRO A 183 -17.54 7.19 5.52
N THR A 184 -16.74 7.82 6.37
CA THR A 184 -15.78 8.87 5.96
C THR A 184 -14.65 8.29 5.12
N LEU A 185 -14.12 7.12 5.51
CA LEU A 185 -13.12 6.39 4.73
C LEU A 185 -13.71 5.88 3.40
N ALA A 186 -14.97 5.41 3.42
CA ALA A 186 -15.65 4.98 2.20
C ALA A 186 -15.76 6.13 1.19
N LYS A 187 -16.17 7.33 1.63
CA LYS A 187 -16.22 8.54 0.78
C LYS A 187 -14.84 8.92 0.22
N LEU A 188 -13.79 8.85 1.05
CA LEU A 188 -12.42 9.09 0.57
C LEU A 188 -12.03 8.07 -0.48
N GLN A 189 -12.28 6.78 -0.24
CA GLN A 189 -11.97 5.71 -1.18
C GLN A 189 -12.69 5.89 -2.51
N ASP A 190 -13.99 6.19 -2.49
CA ASP A 190 -14.77 6.41 -3.71
C ASP A 190 -14.24 7.62 -4.51
N LYS A 191 -13.83 8.68 -3.82
CA LYS A 191 -13.18 9.84 -4.45
C LYS A 191 -11.83 9.48 -5.08
N LEU A 192 -10.99 8.70 -4.39
CA LEU A 192 -9.69 8.28 -4.91
C LEU A 192 -9.84 7.34 -6.10
N MET A 193 -10.82 6.44 -6.07
CA MET A 193 -11.10 5.50 -7.18
C MET A 193 -11.58 6.16 -8.48
N GLN A 194 -11.90 7.46 -8.46
CA GLN A 194 -12.19 8.25 -9.67
C GLN A 194 -10.92 8.78 -10.36
N ARG A 195 -9.75 8.69 -9.71
CA ARG A 195 -8.49 9.11 -10.30
C ARG A 195 -7.94 8.06 -11.25
N GLN A 196 -7.42 8.49 -12.40
CA GLN A 196 -6.88 7.57 -13.40
C GLN A 196 -5.77 6.67 -12.81
N SER A 197 -4.92 7.22 -11.94
CA SER A 197 -3.86 6.49 -11.27
C SER A 197 -4.36 5.29 -10.44
N PHE A 198 -5.53 5.40 -9.83
CA PHE A 198 -6.17 4.33 -9.05
C PHE A 198 -6.95 3.34 -9.93
N ILE A 199 -7.54 3.83 -11.03
CA ILE A 199 -8.25 3.00 -12.01
C ILE A 199 -7.27 2.04 -12.68
N ASP A 200 -6.16 2.56 -13.20
CA ASP A 200 -5.14 1.80 -13.95
C ASP A 200 -4.33 0.83 -13.07
N THR A 201 -4.41 0.99 -11.76
CA THR A 201 -3.64 0.17 -10.81
C THR A 201 -4.50 -0.71 -9.93
N LYS A 202 -5.79 -0.86 -10.24
CA LYS A 202 -6.71 -1.72 -9.47
C LYS A 202 -6.12 -3.14 -9.34
N PRO A 203 -6.16 -3.76 -8.13
CA PRO A 203 -5.69 -5.13 -7.97
C PRO A 203 -6.57 -6.11 -8.73
N VAL A 204 -5.94 -7.10 -9.33
CA VAL A 204 -6.57 -8.16 -10.15
C VAL A 204 -6.01 -9.53 -9.77
#